data_b490dc1e485c26cba4ec15400e7b6be6
#
_entry.id   b490dc1e485c26cba4ec15400e7b6be6
#
_cell.length_a   1.000
_cell.length_b   1.000
_cell.length_c   1.000
_cell.angle_alpha   90.00
_cell.angle_beta   90.00
_cell.angle_gamma   90.00
#
_symmetry.space_group_name_H-M   'P 1'
#
loop_
_entity.id
_entity.type
_entity.pdbx_description
1 polymer ?
#
loop_
_entity_poly.entity_id
_entity_poly.type
_entity_poly.pdbx_seq_one_letter_code
_entity_poly.pdbx_strand_id
1 'polypeptide(L)'
;MATHTVLVCETQVPFVTGGAESLVRSLVEQLRARGYETDLISLPFKWYPKEEILAHAAAWRLLDLSGSNGRPVDLLIGTKFPTYFARHPRKVAWLIHQHRAAYELCGTEYSDFEHVDLDVGLRQKLMELDRQMLEECERRYTIAKTTTRRLERFNGVRADPLYHPPRLAE
;
A
#
# COMPACT_ATOMS: atom_id res chain seq x y z
N MET A 1 -5.05 -11.61 28.63
CA MET A 1 -4.04 -11.65 27.55
C MET A 1 -3.86 -10.24 27.04
N ALA A 2 -2.63 -9.80 26.75
CA ALA A 2 -2.44 -8.48 26.14
C ALA A 2 -3.03 -8.48 24.74
N THR A 3 -3.88 -7.50 24.42
CA THR A 3 -4.47 -7.35 23.10
C THR A 3 -3.39 -6.84 22.16
N HIS A 4 -3.18 -7.51 21.04
CA HIS A 4 -2.23 -7.05 20.03
C HIS A 4 -2.77 -5.84 19.27
N THR A 5 -1.89 -4.86 19.07
CA THR A 5 -2.20 -3.61 18.37
C THR A 5 -1.79 -3.69 16.90
N VAL A 6 -2.69 -3.30 16.01
CA VAL A 6 -2.48 -3.35 14.55
C VAL A 6 -2.84 -2.01 13.93
N LEU A 7 -1.93 -1.42 13.17
CA LEU A 7 -2.23 -0.28 12.31
C LEU A 7 -2.41 -0.75 10.86
N VAL A 8 -3.54 -0.41 10.28
CA VAL A 8 -3.80 -0.59 8.85
C VAL A 8 -3.61 0.76 8.16
N CYS A 9 -2.81 0.80 7.11
CA CYS A 9 -2.47 2.03 6.40
C CYS A 9 -3.13 2.07 5.03
N GLU A 10 -3.82 3.17 4.73
CA GLU A 10 -4.37 3.44 3.40
C GLU A 10 -4.00 4.84 2.91
N THR A 11 -4.05 5.03 1.61
CA THR A 11 -4.12 6.35 0.99
C THR A 11 -5.55 6.58 0.50
N GLN A 12 -6.06 7.79 0.65
CA GLN A 12 -7.40 8.15 0.22
C GLN A 12 -7.36 9.33 -0.75
N VAL A 13 -8.02 9.18 -1.88
CA VAL A 13 -8.36 10.33 -2.73
C VAL A 13 -9.59 10.99 -2.12
N PRO A 14 -9.50 12.25 -1.68
CA PRO A 14 -10.64 12.94 -1.06
C PRO A 14 -11.89 12.87 -1.94
N PHE A 15 -13.05 12.66 -1.32
CA PHE A 15 -14.38 12.56 -1.96
C PHE A 15 -14.58 11.33 -2.86
N VAL A 16 -13.61 10.43 -2.98
CA VAL A 16 -13.70 9.20 -3.77
C VAL A 16 -13.73 8.00 -2.84
N THR A 17 -14.69 7.10 -3.07
CA THR A 17 -14.76 5.80 -2.37
C THR A 17 -14.96 4.70 -3.40
N GLY A 18 -14.08 3.71 -3.36
CA GLY A 18 -14.10 2.57 -4.27
C GLY A 18 -13.92 1.22 -3.55
N GLY A 19 -13.61 0.21 -4.34
CA GLY A 19 -13.39 -1.14 -3.83
C GLY A 19 -12.21 -1.26 -2.87
N ALA A 20 -11.14 -0.50 -3.09
CA ALA A 20 -9.96 -0.52 -2.23
C ALA A 20 -10.27 0.00 -0.82
N GLU A 21 -10.95 1.15 -0.72
CA GLU A 21 -11.35 1.74 0.56
C GLU A 21 -12.34 0.84 1.31
N SER A 22 -13.26 0.21 0.59
CA SER A 22 -14.20 -0.76 1.17
C SER A 22 -13.50 -2.00 1.72
N LEU A 23 -12.50 -2.52 1.00
CA LEU A 23 -11.70 -3.66 1.43
C LEU A 23 -10.90 -3.33 2.70
N VAL A 24 -10.27 -2.16 2.75
CA VAL A 24 -9.49 -1.73 3.91
C VAL A 24 -10.37 -1.57 5.15
N ARG A 25 -11.55 -0.96 5.01
CA ARG A 25 -12.51 -0.85 6.12
C ARG A 25 -12.96 -2.21 6.62
N SER A 26 -13.29 -3.14 5.71
CA SER A 26 -13.66 -4.52 6.08
C SER A 26 -12.50 -5.23 6.79
N LEU A 27 -11.25 -5.02 6.38
CA LEU A 27 -10.08 -5.57 7.06
C LEU A 27 -10.01 -5.07 8.52
N VAL A 28 -10.15 -3.77 8.75
CA VAL A 28 -10.13 -3.18 10.09
C VAL A 28 -11.26 -3.76 10.96
N GLU A 29 -12.49 -3.84 10.42
CA GLU A 29 -13.64 -4.42 11.13
C GLU A 29 -13.40 -5.89 11.49
N GLN A 30 -12.86 -6.67 10.57
CA GLN A 30 -12.58 -8.10 10.78
C GLN A 30 -11.45 -8.33 11.79
N LEU A 31 -10.44 -7.48 11.83
CA LEU A 31 -9.39 -7.54 12.85
C LEU A 31 -9.96 -7.21 14.24
N ARG A 32 -10.76 -6.15 14.35
CA ARG A 32 -11.44 -5.77 15.60
C ARG A 32 -12.37 -6.88 16.10
N ALA A 33 -13.16 -7.48 15.22
CA ALA A 33 -14.04 -8.58 15.54
C ALA A 33 -13.30 -9.83 16.07
N ARG A 34 -12.02 -9.98 15.76
CA ARG A 34 -11.13 -11.04 16.24
C ARG A 34 -10.31 -10.66 17.48
N GLY A 35 -10.60 -9.53 18.09
CA GLY A 35 -9.98 -9.10 19.33
C GLY A 35 -8.66 -8.35 19.18
N TYR A 36 -8.29 -7.93 17.97
CA TYR A 36 -7.13 -7.03 17.77
C TYR A 36 -7.54 -5.59 18.03
N GLU A 37 -6.72 -4.85 18.78
CA GLU A 37 -6.84 -3.40 18.89
C GLU A 37 -6.33 -2.78 17.59
N THR A 38 -7.25 -2.39 16.71
CA THR A 38 -6.89 -2.00 15.34
C THR A 38 -7.33 -0.58 15.06
N ASP A 39 -6.45 0.19 14.43
CA ASP A 39 -6.80 1.52 13.91
C ASP A 39 -6.37 1.72 12.46
N LEU A 40 -6.98 2.72 11.81
CA LEU A 40 -6.77 3.05 10.42
C LEU A 40 -5.99 4.37 10.31
N ILE A 41 -4.84 4.31 9.67
CA ILE A 41 -4.08 5.50 9.29
C ILE A 41 -4.34 5.80 7.81
N SER A 42 -4.96 6.94 7.54
CA SER A 42 -5.30 7.37 6.19
C SER A 42 -4.69 8.73 5.89
N LEU A 43 -3.89 8.81 4.82
CA LEU A 43 -3.38 10.07 4.32
C LEU A 43 -4.00 10.40 2.97
N PRO A 44 -4.30 11.70 2.70
CA PRO A 44 -4.73 12.13 1.38
C PRO A 44 -3.68 11.78 0.31
N PHE A 45 -4.14 11.37 -0.86
CA PHE A 45 -3.26 11.06 -1.98
C PHE A 45 -3.63 11.89 -3.21
N LYS A 46 -2.62 12.58 -3.75
CA LYS A 46 -2.72 13.35 -4.98
C LYS A 46 -1.62 12.86 -5.94
N TRP A 47 -1.99 12.41 -7.13
CA TRP A 47 -1.04 11.88 -8.11
C TRP A 47 -0.69 12.85 -9.23
N TYR A 48 -1.27 14.04 -9.21
CA TYR A 48 -1.11 15.04 -10.25
C TYR A 48 -0.70 16.41 -9.65
N PRO A 49 0.25 17.13 -10.27
CA PRO A 49 1.08 16.60 -11.36
C PRO A 49 1.87 15.38 -10.89
N LYS A 50 2.29 14.50 -11.81
CA LYS A 50 2.91 13.19 -11.49
C LYS A 50 4.18 13.25 -10.63
N GLU A 51 4.86 14.38 -10.63
CA GLU A 51 6.04 14.67 -9.79
C GLU A 51 5.69 14.66 -8.28
N GLU A 52 4.46 15.01 -7.91
CA GLU A 52 3.97 15.00 -6.52
C GLU A 52 3.92 13.60 -5.92
N ILE A 53 3.92 12.55 -6.73
CA ILE A 53 3.89 11.16 -6.27
C ILE A 53 5.08 10.86 -5.35
N LEU A 54 6.27 11.40 -5.65
CA LEU A 54 7.44 11.23 -4.80
C LEU A 54 7.30 11.95 -3.46
N ALA A 55 6.64 13.11 -3.43
CA ALA A 55 6.36 13.84 -2.18
C ALA A 55 5.41 13.03 -1.28
N HIS A 56 4.37 12.41 -1.86
CA HIS A 56 3.47 11.52 -1.11
C HIS A 56 4.18 10.26 -0.58
N ALA A 57 5.08 9.68 -1.38
CA ALA A 57 5.91 8.57 -0.94
C ALA A 57 6.84 8.98 0.22
N ALA A 58 7.46 10.16 0.13
CA ALA A 58 8.30 10.72 1.17
C ALA A 58 7.50 11.03 2.45
N ALA A 59 6.27 11.55 2.34
CA ALA A 59 5.41 11.79 3.50
C ALA A 59 5.16 10.50 4.30
N TRP A 60 4.85 9.40 3.64
CA TRP A 60 4.72 8.11 4.30
C TRP A 60 6.04 7.63 4.90
N ARG A 61 7.18 7.84 4.21
CA ARG A 61 8.50 7.42 4.71
C ARG A 61 8.93 8.18 5.98
N LEU A 62 8.47 9.39 6.18
CA LEU A 62 8.74 10.19 7.39
C LEU A 62 7.97 9.70 8.61
N LEU A 63 6.86 8.98 8.42
CA LEU A 63 6.06 8.45 9.52
C LEU A 63 6.77 7.28 10.19
N ASP A 64 7.00 7.42 11.50
CA ASP A 64 7.35 6.31 12.39
C ASP A 64 6.07 5.88 13.11
N LEU A 65 5.59 4.70 12.75
CA LEU A 65 4.36 4.12 13.29
C LEU A 65 4.64 2.94 14.23
N SER A 66 5.86 2.86 14.77
CA SER A 66 6.25 1.81 15.73
C SER A 66 5.60 1.95 17.11
N GLY A 67 5.02 3.10 17.39
CA GLY A 67 4.36 3.37 18.67
C GLY A 67 3.31 4.46 18.55
N SER A 68 2.36 4.44 19.48
CA SER A 68 1.31 5.45 19.61
C SER A 68 1.02 5.69 21.10
N ASN A 69 0.97 6.97 21.49
CA ASN A 69 0.66 7.37 22.87
C ASN A 69 1.48 6.62 23.94
N GLY A 70 2.79 6.46 23.69
CA GLY A 70 3.73 5.79 24.61
C GLY A 70 3.60 4.26 24.64
N ARG A 71 2.77 3.66 23.80
CA ARG A 71 2.60 2.20 23.66
C ARG A 71 3.19 1.72 22.34
N PRO A 72 3.85 0.55 22.32
CA PRO A 72 4.31 -0.04 21.06
C PRO A 72 3.12 -0.46 20.21
N VAL A 73 3.29 -0.38 18.89
CA VAL A 73 2.40 -0.99 17.90
C VAL A 73 3.00 -2.33 17.47
N ASP A 74 2.22 -3.41 17.52
CA ASP A 74 2.73 -4.76 17.27
C ASP A 74 2.90 -5.06 15.78
N LEU A 75 2.04 -4.50 14.91
CA LEU A 75 2.04 -4.79 13.48
C LEU A 75 1.53 -3.59 12.66
N LEU A 76 2.18 -3.34 11.53
CA LEU A 76 1.71 -2.42 10.50
C LEU A 76 1.37 -3.18 9.22
N ILE A 77 0.18 -2.92 8.66
CA ILE A 77 -0.27 -3.48 7.38
C ILE A 77 -0.39 -2.34 6.35
N GLY A 78 0.50 -2.33 5.36
CA GLY A 78 0.42 -1.44 4.20
C GLY A 78 -0.44 -2.07 3.09
N THR A 79 -1.39 -1.32 2.52
CA THR A 79 -2.40 -1.88 1.60
C THR A 79 -2.24 -1.48 0.14
N LYS A 80 -1.76 -0.31 -0.16
CA LYS A 80 -1.49 0.18 -1.53
C LYS A 80 -0.39 1.22 -1.51
N PHE A 81 0.15 1.54 -2.70
CA PHE A 81 1.16 2.60 -2.83
C PHE A 81 0.66 3.94 -2.24
N PRO A 82 1.47 4.65 -1.48
CA PRO A 82 2.78 4.31 -0.93
C PRO A 82 2.76 3.93 0.57
N THR A 83 1.69 3.35 1.10
CA THR A 83 1.49 3.11 2.53
C THR A 83 2.57 2.25 3.19
N TYR A 84 3.15 1.30 2.45
CA TYR A 84 4.24 0.45 2.93
C TYR A 84 5.61 1.16 3.00
N PHE A 85 5.67 2.45 2.67
CA PHE A 85 6.83 3.31 2.90
C PHE A 85 6.97 3.70 4.37
N ALA A 86 5.90 3.71 5.17
CA ALA A 86 5.94 4.00 6.59
C ALA A 86 6.96 3.11 7.33
N ARG A 87 7.59 3.68 8.37
CA ARG A 87 8.58 2.97 9.18
C ARG A 87 7.90 2.20 10.30
N HIS A 88 8.20 0.92 10.37
CA HIS A 88 7.75 0.05 11.45
C HIS A 88 8.63 -1.21 11.49
N PRO A 89 9.05 -1.72 12.67
CA PRO A 89 9.92 -2.89 12.78
C PRO A 89 9.24 -4.18 12.30
N ARG A 90 7.92 -4.29 12.40
CA ARG A 90 7.12 -5.43 11.94
C ARG A 90 6.07 -4.97 10.94
N LYS A 91 6.51 -4.80 9.71
CA LYS A 91 5.71 -4.30 8.59
C LYS A 91 5.33 -5.44 7.65
N VAL A 92 4.06 -5.51 7.27
CA VAL A 92 3.49 -6.43 6.29
C VAL A 92 2.85 -5.62 5.16
N ALA A 93 3.07 -6.04 3.93
CA ALA A 93 2.30 -5.54 2.79
C ALA A 93 1.19 -6.53 2.45
N TRP A 94 -0.06 -6.04 2.36
CA TRP A 94 -1.15 -6.73 1.69
C TRP A 94 -1.61 -5.89 0.50
N LEU A 95 -0.85 -6.03 -0.59
CA LEU A 95 -0.87 -5.11 -1.71
C LEU A 95 -2.14 -5.28 -2.56
N ILE A 96 -2.95 -4.23 -2.61
CA ILE A 96 -4.11 -4.14 -3.49
C ILE A 96 -3.64 -3.85 -4.93
N HIS A 97 -2.81 -2.82 -5.09
CA HIS A 97 -2.15 -2.47 -6.35
C HIS A 97 -0.98 -1.50 -6.10
N GLN A 98 -0.06 -1.46 -7.04
CA GLN A 98 0.96 -0.41 -7.18
C GLN A 98 0.30 0.88 -7.72
N HIS A 99 1.09 1.94 -7.94
CA HIS A 99 0.61 3.13 -8.66
C HIS A 99 0.48 2.82 -10.16
N ARG A 100 -0.70 2.32 -10.56
CA ARG A 100 -0.95 1.67 -11.87
C ARG A 100 -0.55 2.50 -13.08
N ALA A 101 -0.71 3.82 -13.02
CA ALA A 101 -0.34 4.73 -14.10
C ALA A 101 1.16 4.62 -14.46
N ALA A 102 2.04 4.49 -13.46
CA ALA A 102 3.46 4.31 -13.68
C ALA A 102 3.85 2.87 -14.10
N TYR A 103 2.98 1.91 -13.97
CA TYR A 103 3.23 0.49 -14.19
C TYR A 103 2.54 -0.03 -15.46
N GLU A 104 1.53 -0.87 -15.33
CA GLU A 104 0.89 -1.55 -16.45
C GLU A 104 0.03 -0.64 -17.35
N LEU A 105 -0.35 0.54 -16.85
CA LEU A 105 -1.13 1.49 -17.62
C LEU A 105 -0.28 2.54 -18.36
N CYS A 106 1.05 2.59 -18.11
CA CYS A 106 1.92 3.55 -18.77
C CYS A 106 1.80 3.50 -20.29
N GLY A 107 1.64 4.66 -20.93
CA GLY A 107 1.46 4.78 -22.36
C GLY A 107 0.04 4.45 -22.87
N THR A 108 -0.92 4.26 -21.96
CA THR A 108 -2.35 4.08 -22.32
C THR A 108 -3.15 5.35 -22.02
N GLU A 109 -4.37 5.45 -22.53
CA GLU A 109 -5.29 6.55 -22.25
C GLU A 109 -5.65 6.71 -20.75
N TYR A 110 -5.33 5.72 -19.91
CA TYR A 110 -5.58 5.72 -18.46
C TYR A 110 -4.38 6.15 -17.64
N SER A 111 -3.34 6.70 -18.27
CA SER A 111 -2.10 7.11 -17.61
C SER A 111 -1.65 8.48 -18.08
N ASP A 112 -1.12 9.24 -17.15
CA ASP A 112 -0.38 10.48 -17.41
C ASP A 112 1.14 10.24 -17.62
N PHE A 113 1.58 8.96 -17.56
CA PHE A 113 2.95 8.56 -17.88
C PHE A 113 3.07 8.13 -19.33
N GLU A 114 4.04 8.70 -20.01
CA GLU A 114 4.37 8.40 -21.40
C GLU A 114 5.76 7.74 -21.51
N HIS A 115 6.19 7.44 -22.74
CA HIS A 115 7.51 6.86 -23.02
C HIS A 115 8.55 7.93 -23.36
N VAL A 116 8.49 9.09 -22.69
CA VAL A 116 9.47 10.19 -22.79
C VAL A 116 10.51 10.08 -21.67
N ASP A 117 11.71 10.60 -21.90
CA ASP A 117 12.86 10.40 -20.99
C ASP A 117 12.57 10.80 -19.54
N LEU A 118 11.87 11.91 -19.33
CA LEU A 118 11.51 12.38 -18.00
C LEU A 118 10.62 11.37 -17.26
N ASP A 119 9.62 10.82 -17.92
CA ASP A 119 8.70 9.86 -17.36
C ASP A 119 9.37 8.50 -17.14
N VAL A 120 10.24 8.11 -18.04
CA VAL A 120 11.06 6.89 -17.88
C VAL A 120 11.90 6.98 -16.61
N GLY A 121 12.56 8.12 -16.39
CA GLY A 121 13.36 8.36 -15.19
C GLY A 121 12.52 8.34 -13.90
N LEU A 122 11.37 9.01 -13.90
CA LEU A 122 10.47 9.03 -12.75
C LEU A 122 9.91 7.61 -12.45
N ARG A 123 9.49 6.87 -13.47
CA ARG A 123 9.02 5.49 -13.34
C ARG A 123 10.09 4.57 -12.77
N GLN A 124 11.32 4.64 -13.28
CA GLN A 124 12.43 3.83 -12.76
C GLN A 124 12.67 4.12 -11.29
N LYS A 125 12.64 5.41 -10.90
CA LYS A 125 12.78 5.81 -9.50
C LYS A 125 11.66 5.27 -8.63
N LEU A 126 10.41 5.34 -9.09
CA LEU A 126 9.26 4.80 -8.38
C LEU A 126 9.35 3.28 -8.20
N MET A 127 9.70 2.55 -9.27
CA MET A 127 9.84 1.10 -9.23
C MET A 127 10.95 0.65 -8.28
N GLU A 128 12.07 1.38 -8.26
CA GLU A 128 13.20 1.09 -7.36
C GLU A 128 12.83 1.36 -5.90
N LEU A 129 12.18 2.50 -5.61
CA LEU A 129 11.71 2.82 -4.27
C LEU A 129 10.66 1.80 -3.79
N ASP A 130 9.70 1.43 -4.64
CA ASP A 130 8.71 0.40 -4.33
C ASP A 130 9.38 -0.93 -3.98
N ARG A 131 10.36 -1.35 -4.78
CA ARG A 131 11.12 -2.57 -4.51
C ARG A 131 11.77 -2.51 -3.14
N GLN A 132 12.52 -1.43 -2.84
CA GLN A 132 13.21 -1.27 -1.58
C GLN A 132 12.25 -1.31 -0.38
N MET A 133 11.13 -0.58 -0.46
CA MET A 133 10.17 -0.49 0.64
C MET A 133 9.39 -1.79 0.85
N LEU A 134 9.10 -2.52 -0.21
CA LEU A 134 8.47 -3.84 -0.14
C LEU A 134 9.42 -4.90 0.40
N GLU A 135 10.71 -4.82 0.07
CA GLU A 135 11.74 -5.71 0.64
C GLU A 135 11.94 -5.51 2.15
N GLU A 136 11.68 -4.32 2.68
CA GLU A 136 11.64 -4.07 4.13
C GLU A 136 10.47 -4.78 4.85
N CYS A 137 9.43 -5.19 4.12
CA CYS A 137 8.29 -5.86 4.72
C CYS A 137 8.66 -7.29 5.15
N GLU A 138 8.34 -7.66 6.39
CA GLU A 138 8.54 -9.01 6.93
C GLU A 138 7.79 -10.07 6.10
N ARG A 139 6.58 -9.72 5.66
CA ARG A 139 5.75 -10.53 4.77
C ARG A 139 5.12 -9.65 3.69
N ARG A 140 4.91 -10.25 2.53
CA ARG A 140 4.29 -9.60 1.37
C ARG A 140 3.20 -10.48 0.82
N TYR A 141 1.99 -9.95 0.83
CA TYR A 141 0.80 -10.57 0.26
C TYR A 141 0.21 -9.66 -0.82
N THR A 142 -0.52 -10.24 -1.73
CA THR A 142 -1.30 -9.51 -2.74
C THR A 142 -2.74 -10.00 -2.75
N ILE A 143 -3.67 -9.15 -3.12
CA ILE A 143 -5.10 -9.53 -3.14
C ILE A 143 -5.46 -10.53 -4.25
N ALA A 144 -4.57 -10.76 -5.22
CA ALA A 144 -4.83 -11.67 -6.34
C ALA A 144 -3.53 -12.11 -7.03
N LYS A 145 -3.53 -13.27 -7.68
CA LYS A 145 -2.42 -13.78 -8.50
C LYS A 145 -1.97 -12.78 -9.59
N THR A 146 -2.91 -12.01 -10.15
CA THR A 146 -2.59 -10.97 -11.14
C THR A 146 -1.71 -9.89 -10.54
N THR A 147 -2.00 -9.44 -9.31
CA THR A 147 -1.17 -8.46 -8.59
C THR A 147 0.19 -9.05 -8.24
N THR A 148 0.26 -10.33 -7.83
CA THR A 148 1.53 -11.04 -7.61
C THR A 148 2.42 -11.01 -8.86
N ARG A 149 1.86 -11.38 -10.02
CA ARG A 149 2.62 -11.40 -11.30
C ARG A 149 3.12 -10.01 -11.71
N ARG A 150 2.32 -8.96 -11.47
CA ARG A 150 2.74 -7.57 -11.73
C ARG A 150 3.90 -7.18 -10.83
N LEU A 151 3.80 -7.48 -9.54
CA LEU A 151 4.85 -7.18 -8.57
C LEU A 151 6.17 -7.87 -8.95
N GLU A 152 6.13 -9.14 -9.30
CA GLU A 152 7.30 -9.89 -9.75
C GLU A 152 7.85 -9.32 -11.07
N ARG A 153 6.98 -9.04 -12.04
CA ARG A 153 7.39 -8.51 -13.36
C ARG A 153 8.06 -7.14 -13.28
N PHE A 154 7.51 -6.21 -12.50
CA PHE A 154 7.96 -4.82 -12.51
C PHE A 154 8.99 -4.51 -11.42
N ASN A 155 8.92 -5.17 -10.28
CA ASN A 155 9.79 -4.90 -9.15
C ASN A 155 10.73 -6.06 -8.80
N GLY A 156 10.56 -7.24 -9.39
CA GLY A 156 11.33 -8.44 -9.03
C GLY A 156 11.04 -8.95 -7.62
N VAL A 157 9.96 -8.50 -6.99
CA VAL A 157 9.60 -8.82 -5.60
C VAL A 157 8.60 -9.95 -5.56
N ARG A 158 8.89 -10.98 -4.77
CA ARG A 158 7.98 -12.11 -4.54
C ARG A 158 6.96 -11.80 -3.45
N ALA A 159 5.73 -12.24 -3.66
CA ALA A 159 4.64 -12.15 -2.70
C ALA A 159 3.68 -13.33 -2.86
N ASP A 160 2.97 -13.67 -1.79
CA ASP A 160 1.96 -14.72 -1.81
C ASP A 160 0.57 -14.15 -2.07
N PRO A 161 -0.25 -14.75 -2.96
CA PRO A 161 -1.61 -14.31 -3.15
C PRO A 161 -2.46 -14.67 -1.92
N LEU A 162 -3.05 -13.67 -1.29
CA LEU A 162 -4.01 -13.79 -0.20
C LEU A 162 -5.30 -13.06 -0.61
N TYR A 163 -6.24 -13.81 -1.13
CA TYR A 163 -7.49 -13.27 -1.63
C TYR A 163 -8.36 -12.71 -0.51
N HIS A 164 -9.00 -11.59 -0.78
CA HIS A 164 -10.08 -11.08 0.08
C HIS A 164 -11.39 -11.82 -0.25
N PRO A 165 -12.26 -12.05 0.74
CA PRO A 165 -13.57 -12.62 0.46
C PRO A 165 -14.41 -11.64 -0.37
N PRO A 166 -15.27 -12.12 -1.28
CA PRO A 166 -16.22 -11.27 -1.98
C PRO A 166 -17.20 -10.65 -0.98
N ARG A 167 -17.68 -9.44 -1.26
CA ARG A 167 -18.52 -8.64 -0.36
C ARG A 167 -19.82 -9.32 0.06
N LEU A 168 -20.29 -10.29 -0.71
CA LEU A 168 -21.53 -11.05 -0.51
C LEU A 168 -21.28 -12.52 -0.16
N ALA A 169 -20.07 -12.87 0.28
CA ALA A 169 -19.80 -14.20 0.80
C ALA A 169 -20.27 -14.24 2.27
N GLU A 170 -21.53 -14.56 2.49
CA GLU A 170 -22.07 -15.01 3.78
C GLU A 170 -22.01 -16.53 3.86
#